data_0e500866108fd0c8b6bafb3a1ba99ea1
#
_entry.id   0e500866108fd0c8b6bafb3a1ba99ea1
#
_cell.length_a   1.000
_cell.length_b   1.000
_cell.length_c   1.000
_cell.angle_alpha   90.00
_cell.angle_beta   90.00
_cell.angle_gamma   90.00
#
_symmetry.space_group_name_H-M   'P 1'
#
loop_
_entity.id
_entity.type
_entity.pdbx_description
1 polymer ?
#
loop_
_entity_poly.entity_id
_entity_poly.type
_entity_poly.pdbx_seq_one_letter_code
_entity_poly.pdbx_strand_id
1 'polypeptide(L)'
;MIIPSNSEKFNQDWLELISHDPVHPTIAKESRTAGTRTVLMYDEGEQHQCMICTKVSDDLVRSMKDIFVDSKEEGLTAMFYTIFRLPDALRGVGARALREAVNHFSAQGVKNFYTLSPVPSLRKHFDAPPSEEQVREFIASRQDPVAKFHLGNGATLHAVNFDADSSDIRQGESWGIMVNYRYTV
;
A
#
# COMPACT_ATOMS: atom_id res chain seq x y z
N MET A 1 -13.14 -8.22 -9.74
CA MET A 1 -14.00 -8.24 -8.52
C MET A 1 -13.11 -8.25 -7.29
N ILE A 2 -13.45 -7.50 -6.24
CA ILE A 2 -12.76 -7.50 -4.95
C ILE A 2 -13.43 -8.52 -4.01
N ILE A 3 -12.60 -9.31 -3.32
CA ILE A 3 -13.02 -10.27 -2.28
C ILE A 3 -12.24 -9.95 -1.00
N PRO A 4 -12.86 -9.31 0.00
CA PRO A 4 -12.17 -8.96 1.24
C PRO A 4 -12.04 -10.15 2.19
N SER A 5 -10.96 -10.17 2.99
CA SER A 5 -10.61 -11.27 3.90
C SER A 5 -11.61 -11.52 5.03
N ASN A 6 -12.51 -10.57 5.28
CA ASN A 6 -13.61 -10.70 6.23
C ASN A 6 -14.92 -11.21 5.60
N SER A 7 -14.90 -11.59 4.32
CA SER A 7 -16.05 -12.17 3.63
C SER A 7 -16.00 -13.71 3.61
N GLU A 8 -17.17 -14.35 3.58
CA GLU A 8 -17.29 -15.82 3.45
C GLU A 8 -16.71 -16.35 2.12
N LYS A 9 -16.56 -15.49 1.14
CA LYS A 9 -15.98 -15.85 -0.19
C LYS A 9 -14.46 -15.88 -0.18
N PHE A 10 -13.80 -15.36 0.86
CA PHE A 10 -12.36 -15.32 0.93
C PHE A 10 -11.82 -16.68 1.41
N ASN A 11 -10.97 -17.29 0.61
CA ASN A 11 -10.26 -18.49 1.03
C ASN A 11 -9.04 -18.10 1.88
N GLN A 12 -8.97 -18.57 3.12
CA GLN A 12 -7.86 -18.26 4.03
C GLN A 12 -6.50 -18.76 3.51
N ASP A 13 -6.49 -19.81 2.69
CA ASP A 13 -5.27 -20.32 2.05
C ASP A 13 -4.61 -19.27 1.12
N TRP A 14 -5.37 -18.28 0.64
CA TRP A 14 -4.81 -17.18 -0.16
C TRP A 14 -3.84 -16.30 0.63
N LEU A 15 -3.91 -16.30 1.95
CA LEU A 15 -2.93 -15.59 2.79
C LEU A 15 -1.52 -16.17 2.65
N GLU A 16 -1.38 -17.43 2.23
CA GLU A 16 -0.06 -18.00 1.92
C GLU A 16 0.60 -17.30 0.74
N LEU A 17 -0.17 -16.78 -0.21
CA LEU A 17 0.36 -16.02 -1.34
C LEU A 17 1.06 -14.74 -0.90
N ILE A 18 0.62 -14.14 0.23
CA ILE A 18 1.23 -12.93 0.80
C ILE A 18 2.59 -13.22 1.41
N SER A 19 2.91 -14.45 1.80
CA SER A 19 4.23 -14.82 2.31
C SER A 19 5.35 -14.54 1.30
N HIS A 20 4.99 -14.42 0.02
CA HIS A 20 5.89 -14.05 -1.06
C HIS A 20 5.87 -12.55 -1.41
N ASP A 21 5.22 -11.71 -0.57
CA ASP A 21 5.17 -10.26 -0.78
C ASP A 21 6.58 -9.65 -0.77
N PRO A 22 7.09 -9.14 -1.89
CA PRO A 22 8.41 -8.54 -1.95
C PRO A 22 8.46 -7.15 -1.30
N VAL A 23 7.31 -6.55 -1.02
CA VAL A 23 7.22 -5.20 -0.44
C VAL A 23 7.46 -5.25 1.06
N HIS A 24 6.87 -6.21 1.75
CA HIS A 24 6.98 -6.37 3.21
C HIS A 24 7.12 -7.85 3.60
N PRO A 25 8.25 -8.49 3.28
CA PRO A 25 8.43 -9.94 3.43
C PRO A 25 8.45 -10.43 4.88
N THR A 26 8.72 -9.54 5.84
CA THR A 26 8.84 -9.86 7.27
C THR A 26 7.53 -9.76 8.05
N ILE A 27 6.46 -9.26 7.41
CA ILE A 27 5.16 -9.10 8.08
C ILE A 27 4.40 -10.42 8.10
N ALA A 28 4.09 -10.91 9.29
CA ALA A 28 3.28 -12.10 9.46
C ALA A 28 1.88 -11.93 8.79
N LYS A 29 1.44 -12.96 8.09
CA LYS A 29 0.16 -12.93 7.34
C LYS A 29 -1.05 -12.69 8.26
N GLU A 30 -1.05 -13.25 9.47
CA GLU A 30 -2.13 -13.12 10.44
C GLU A 30 -2.30 -11.67 10.92
N SER A 31 -1.21 -10.92 11.03
CA SER A 31 -1.27 -9.51 11.44
C SER A 31 -1.91 -8.62 10.37
N ARG A 32 -1.98 -9.09 9.11
CA ARG A 32 -2.56 -8.33 8.00
C ARG A 32 -4.10 -8.34 7.98
N THR A 33 -4.72 -9.21 8.76
CA THR A 33 -6.18 -9.37 8.86
C THR A 33 -6.74 -9.07 10.24
N ALA A 34 -5.89 -8.64 11.18
CA ALA A 34 -6.31 -8.34 12.55
C ALA A 34 -6.82 -6.89 12.70
N GLY A 35 -7.81 -6.68 13.57
CA GLY A 35 -8.39 -5.38 13.87
C GLY A 35 -9.05 -4.75 12.64
N THR A 36 -8.67 -3.52 12.30
CA THR A 36 -9.20 -2.78 11.14
C THR A 36 -8.40 -3.02 9.85
N ARG A 37 -7.52 -4.03 9.84
CA ARG A 37 -6.74 -4.44 8.66
C ARG A 37 -7.49 -5.49 7.86
N THR A 38 -7.45 -5.34 6.55
CA THR A 38 -8.12 -6.25 5.60
C THR A 38 -7.20 -6.54 4.44
N VAL A 39 -7.17 -7.80 4.02
CA VAL A 39 -6.58 -8.20 2.75
C VAL A 39 -7.69 -8.31 1.73
N LEU A 40 -7.48 -7.71 0.57
CA LEU A 40 -8.37 -7.78 -0.58
C LEU A 40 -7.74 -8.65 -1.65
N MET A 41 -8.45 -9.70 -2.08
CA MET A 41 -8.12 -10.41 -3.31
C MET A 41 -8.85 -9.73 -4.47
N TYR A 42 -8.11 -9.42 -5.54
CA TYR A 42 -8.69 -8.93 -6.78
C TYR A 42 -8.66 -10.02 -7.84
N ASP A 43 -9.84 -10.37 -8.34
CA ASP A 43 -10.04 -11.34 -9.40
C ASP A 43 -10.47 -10.65 -10.69
N GLU A 44 -9.95 -11.16 -11.81
CA GLU A 44 -10.37 -10.79 -13.15
C GLU A 44 -10.70 -12.06 -13.93
N GLY A 45 -11.96 -12.24 -14.28
CA GLY A 45 -12.48 -13.52 -14.72
C GLY A 45 -12.49 -14.55 -13.59
N GLU A 46 -11.91 -15.71 -13.81
CA GLU A 46 -11.77 -16.80 -12.81
C GLU A 46 -10.37 -16.86 -12.19
N GLN A 47 -9.53 -15.84 -12.42
CA GLN A 47 -8.13 -15.84 -11.99
C GLN A 47 -7.87 -14.78 -10.93
N HIS A 48 -7.16 -15.20 -9.89
CA HIS A 48 -6.60 -14.29 -8.89
C HIS A 48 -5.45 -13.49 -9.51
N GLN A 49 -5.50 -12.17 -9.37
CA GLN A 49 -4.58 -11.28 -10.06
C GLN A 49 -3.70 -10.45 -9.12
N CYS A 50 -4.27 -9.96 -8.03
CA CYS A 50 -3.60 -9.02 -7.16
C CYS A 50 -4.16 -9.11 -5.75
N MET A 51 -3.29 -8.92 -4.75
CA MET A 51 -3.69 -8.74 -3.36
C MET A 51 -3.35 -7.34 -2.90
N ILE A 52 -4.25 -6.73 -2.13
CA ILE A 52 -4.06 -5.41 -1.54
C ILE A 52 -4.25 -5.53 -0.04
N CYS A 53 -3.24 -5.07 0.73
CA CYS A 53 -3.36 -4.98 2.18
C CYS A 53 -3.75 -3.55 2.55
N THR A 54 -4.78 -3.44 3.38
CA THR A 54 -5.36 -2.17 3.80
C THR A 54 -5.51 -2.09 5.31
N LYS A 55 -5.55 -0.86 5.81
CA LYS A 55 -6.03 -0.52 7.15
C LYS A 55 -7.06 0.59 7.03
N VAL A 56 -8.18 0.46 7.75
CA VAL A 56 -9.14 1.56 7.91
C VAL A 56 -8.92 2.21 9.28
N SER A 57 -8.84 3.55 9.32
CA SER A 57 -8.57 4.33 10.53
C SER A 57 -9.17 5.73 10.40
N ASP A 58 -9.27 6.48 11.49
CA ASP A 58 -9.67 7.88 11.46
C ASP A 58 -8.56 8.78 10.94
N ASP A 59 -7.33 8.49 11.32
CA ASP A 59 -6.17 9.30 11.01
C ASP A 59 -5.35 8.76 9.82
N LEU A 60 -4.59 9.68 9.22
CA LEU A 60 -3.57 9.35 8.23
C LEU A 60 -2.41 8.59 8.91
N VAL A 61 -2.18 7.36 8.50
CA VAL A 61 -1.06 6.56 8.97
C VAL A 61 0.23 6.97 8.24
N ARG A 62 1.29 7.21 8.99
CA ARG A 62 2.55 7.75 8.48
C ARG A 62 3.75 6.80 8.62
N SER A 63 3.61 5.72 9.38
CA SER A 63 4.67 4.71 9.55
C SER A 63 4.15 3.29 9.47
N MET A 64 5.03 2.35 9.15
CA MET A 64 4.68 0.92 9.15
C MET A 64 4.33 0.43 10.56
N LYS A 65 4.94 0.99 11.60
CA LYS A 65 4.58 0.69 12.98
C LYS A 65 3.11 1.01 13.26
N ASP A 66 2.62 2.16 12.79
CA ASP A 66 1.24 2.60 13.03
C ASP A 66 0.21 1.79 12.24
N ILE A 67 0.61 1.15 11.13
CA ILE A 67 -0.26 0.19 10.43
C ILE A 67 -0.70 -0.93 11.37
N PHE A 68 0.20 -1.40 12.23
CA PHE A 68 -0.01 -2.57 13.08
C PHE A 68 -0.46 -2.23 14.50
N VAL A 69 -0.67 -0.96 14.82
CA VAL A 69 -1.38 -0.55 16.04
C VAL A 69 -2.87 -0.84 15.85
N ASP A 70 -3.48 -1.60 16.75
CA ASP A 70 -4.90 -1.89 16.66
C ASP A 70 -5.72 -0.63 16.97
N SER A 71 -6.66 -0.34 16.06
CA SER A 71 -7.69 0.68 16.22
C SER A 71 -9.01 -0.02 16.53
N LYS A 72 -9.81 0.54 17.44
CA LYS A 72 -11.13 -0.01 17.80
C LYS A 72 -12.26 0.57 16.96
N GLU A 73 -11.99 1.59 16.16
CA GLU A 73 -12.98 2.34 15.41
C GLU A 73 -12.81 2.13 13.91
N GLU A 74 -13.93 1.95 13.21
CA GLU A 74 -14.01 1.97 11.76
C GLU A 74 -13.93 3.43 11.30
N GLY A 75 -12.75 3.86 10.82
CA GLY A 75 -12.51 5.23 10.43
C GLY A 75 -12.94 5.56 9.00
N LEU A 76 -12.78 6.82 8.62
CA LEU A 76 -13.11 7.32 7.28
C LEU A 76 -11.92 7.32 6.30
N THR A 77 -10.78 6.77 6.69
CA THR A 77 -9.53 6.77 5.92
C THR A 77 -9.06 5.35 5.65
N ALA A 78 -8.95 4.97 4.38
CA ALA A 78 -8.32 3.72 3.97
C ALA A 78 -6.85 3.95 3.59
N MET A 79 -5.97 3.15 4.19
CA MET A 79 -4.54 3.13 3.95
C MET A 79 -4.15 1.85 3.21
N PHE A 80 -3.76 1.97 1.94
CA PHE A 80 -3.20 0.86 1.16
C PHE A 80 -1.70 0.81 1.40
N TYR A 81 -1.19 -0.25 2.05
CA TYR A 81 0.24 -0.36 2.39
C TYR A 81 0.97 -1.46 1.63
N THR A 82 0.24 -2.36 0.97
CA THR A 82 0.78 -3.34 0.03
C THR A 82 -0.15 -3.48 -1.16
N ILE A 83 0.40 -3.45 -2.37
CA ILE A 83 -0.26 -3.82 -3.62
C ILE A 83 0.63 -4.88 -4.27
N PHE A 84 0.24 -6.13 -4.14
CA PHE A 84 1.03 -7.28 -4.56
C PHE A 84 0.39 -7.96 -5.77
N ARG A 85 1.09 -7.94 -6.90
CA ARG A 85 0.71 -8.66 -8.10
C ARG A 85 1.09 -10.13 -7.97
N LEU A 86 0.14 -11.02 -8.23
CA LEU A 86 0.44 -12.45 -8.27
C LEU A 86 1.30 -12.80 -9.51
N PRO A 87 2.05 -13.92 -9.45
CA PRO A 87 2.69 -14.47 -10.65
C PRO A 87 1.67 -14.62 -11.78
N ASP A 88 2.08 -14.37 -13.01
CA ASP A 88 1.25 -14.48 -14.23
C ASP A 88 0.06 -13.52 -14.32
N ALA A 89 -0.06 -12.57 -13.39
CA ALA A 89 -1.10 -11.56 -13.42
C ALA A 89 -1.00 -10.64 -14.66
N LEU A 90 -2.14 -10.24 -15.18
CA LEU A 90 -2.27 -9.39 -16.36
C LEU A 90 -1.58 -8.03 -16.19
N ARG A 91 -1.10 -7.46 -17.29
CA ARG A 91 -0.52 -6.11 -17.28
C ARG A 91 -1.55 -5.08 -16.82
N GLY A 92 -1.10 -4.12 -16.00
CA GLY A 92 -1.96 -3.04 -15.50
C GLY A 92 -2.97 -3.45 -14.43
N VAL A 93 -2.94 -4.71 -13.97
CA VAL A 93 -3.88 -5.21 -12.98
C VAL A 93 -3.82 -4.45 -11.65
N GLY A 94 -2.64 -4.04 -11.20
CA GLY A 94 -2.49 -3.29 -9.95
C GLY A 94 -3.30 -1.98 -9.94
N ALA A 95 -3.36 -1.28 -11.07
CA ALA A 95 -4.16 -0.06 -11.21
C ALA A 95 -5.68 -0.34 -11.17
N ARG A 96 -6.11 -1.42 -11.81
CA ARG A 96 -7.53 -1.85 -11.79
C ARG A 96 -7.94 -2.32 -10.40
N ALA A 97 -7.10 -3.15 -9.76
CA ALA A 97 -7.33 -3.64 -8.41
C ALA A 97 -7.43 -2.48 -7.39
N LEU A 98 -6.54 -1.49 -7.48
CA LEU A 98 -6.57 -0.33 -6.60
C LEU A 98 -7.85 0.50 -6.80
N ARG A 99 -8.29 0.72 -8.04
CA ARG A 99 -9.55 1.41 -8.34
C ARG A 99 -10.75 0.67 -7.76
N GLU A 100 -10.79 -0.64 -7.92
CA GLU A 100 -11.86 -1.48 -7.34
C GLU A 100 -11.82 -1.47 -5.81
N ALA A 101 -10.64 -1.43 -5.19
CA ALA A 101 -10.49 -1.29 -3.75
C ALA A 101 -11.02 0.07 -3.24
N VAL A 102 -10.71 1.15 -3.96
CA VAL A 102 -11.25 2.49 -3.66
C VAL A 102 -12.78 2.48 -3.75
N ASN A 103 -13.35 1.92 -4.83
CA ASN A 103 -14.80 1.81 -5.00
C ASN A 103 -15.44 0.98 -3.87
N HIS A 104 -14.82 -0.14 -3.50
CA HIS A 104 -15.28 -1.03 -2.44
C HIS A 104 -15.40 -0.30 -1.08
N PHE A 105 -14.36 0.41 -0.66
CA PHE A 105 -14.37 1.15 0.59
C PHE A 105 -15.23 2.42 0.51
N SER A 106 -15.29 3.10 -0.64
CA SER A 106 -16.18 4.23 -0.85
C SER A 106 -17.65 3.85 -0.66
N ALA A 107 -18.06 2.67 -1.15
CA ALA A 107 -19.41 2.13 -0.93
C ALA A 107 -19.71 1.82 0.56
N GLN A 108 -18.68 1.66 1.38
CA GLN A 108 -18.79 1.48 2.85
C GLN A 108 -18.72 2.80 3.63
N GLY A 109 -18.65 3.94 2.95
CA GLY A 109 -18.63 5.26 3.57
C GLY A 109 -17.24 5.83 3.84
N VAL A 110 -16.16 5.13 3.48
CA VAL A 110 -14.78 5.66 3.55
C VAL A 110 -14.63 6.81 2.56
N LYS A 111 -14.01 7.91 2.99
CA LYS A 111 -13.92 9.16 2.24
C LYS A 111 -12.51 9.51 1.79
N ASN A 112 -11.50 9.01 2.50
CA ASN A 112 -10.11 9.35 2.26
C ASN A 112 -9.32 8.10 1.88
N PHE A 113 -8.55 8.19 0.80
CA PHE A 113 -7.80 7.08 0.26
C PHE A 113 -6.34 7.46 0.11
N TYR A 114 -5.49 6.80 0.88
CA TYR A 114 -4.06 7.02 0.86
C TYR A 114 -3.30 5.71 0.70
N THR A 115 -2.04 5.83 0.30
CA THR A 115 -1.07 4.74 0.43
C THR A 115 -0.03 5.08 1.48
N LEU A 116 0.66 4.06 2.00
CA LEU A 116 1.95 4.20 2.64
C LEU A 116 2.93 3.40 1.80
N SER A 117 3.73 4.09 1.01
CA SER A 117 4.51 3.50 -0.09
C SER A 117 6.00 3.72 0.11
N PRO A 118 6.85 2.70 -0.18
CA PRO A 118 8.30 2.86 -0.19
C PRO A 118 8.78 3.74 -1.35
N VAL A 119 10.04 4.17 -1.27
CA VAL A 119 10.76 4.87 -2.34
C VAL A 119 12.04 4.09 -2.66
N PRO A 120 11.94 2.92 -3.33
CA PRO A 120 13.05 1.96 -3.43
C PRO A 120 14.26 2.45 -4.22
N SER A 121 14.12 3.53 -4.97
CA SER A 121 15.21 4.10 -5.77
C SER A 121 15.93 5.28 -5.10
N LEU A 122 15.52 5.68 -3.88
CA LEU A 122 15.99 6.93 -3.28
C LEU A 122 17.49 6.91 -3.00
N ARG A 123 18.02 5.83 -2.40
CA ARG A 123 19.47 5.69 -2.13
C ARG A 123 20.34 5.50 -3.37
N LYS A 124 19.74 5.16 -4.50
CA LYS A 124 20.45 5.14 -5.79
C LYS A 124 20.63 6.53 -6.38
N HIS A 125 19.81 7.49 -5.92
CA HIS A 125 19.79 8.85 -6.43
C HIS A 125 20.55 9.84 -5.54
N PHE A 126 20.58 9.60 -4.23
CA PHE A 126 21.26 10.44 -3.23
C PHE A 126 22.33 9.64 -2.48
N ASP A 127 23.48 10.26 -2.20
CA ASP A 127 24.55 9.67 -1.41
C ASP A 127 24.35 9.82 0.11
N ALA A 128 23.49 10.75 0.53
CA ALA A 128 23.12 11.03 1.93
C ALA A 128 21.61 11.22 2.06
N PRO A 129 21.04 11.12 3.29
CA PRO A 129 19.61 11.33 3.49
C PRO A 129 19.16 12.70 2.95
N PRO A 130 18.19 12.72 2.02
CA PRO A 130 17.73 13.96 1.40
C PRO A 130 16.78 14.74 2.31
N SER A 131 16.63 16.03 2.05
CA SER A 131 15.57 16.86 2.63
C SER A 131 14.19 16.48 2.08
N GLU A 132 13.12 16.92 2.74
CA GLU A 132 11.76 16.70 2.26
C GLU A 132 11.55 17.28 0.85
N GLU A 133 12.09 18.47 0.57
CA GLU A 133 12.00 19.11 -0.73
C GLU A 133 12.66 18.27 -1.83
N GLN A 134 13.86 17.77 -1.57
CA GLN A 134 14.57 16.87 -2.47
C GLN A 134 13.81 15.57 -2.75
N VAL A 135 13.18 14.99 -1.72
CA VAL A 135 12.32 13.80 -1.91
C VAL A 135 11.11 14.14 -2.79
N ARG A 136 10.45 15.29 -2.54
CA ARG A 136 9.30 15.72 -3.34
C ARG A 136 9.66 15.94 -4.81
N GLU A 137 10.79 16.58 -5.09
CA GLU A 137 11.30 16.77 -6.45
C GLU A 137 11.63 15.43 -7.13
N PHE A 138 12.28 14.52 -6.40
CA PHE A 138 12.59 13.19 -6.91
C PHE A 138 11.33 12.38 -7.25
N ILE A 139 10.31 12.39 -6.38
CA ILE A 139 9.02 11.76 -6.64
C ILE A 139 8.34 12.38 -7.88
N ALA A 140 8.34 13.70 -8.00
CA ALA A 140 7.76 14.42 -9.14
C ALA A 140 8.43 14.07 -10.47
N SER A 141 9.72 13.73 -10.46
CA SER A 141 10.47 13.29 -11.65
C SER A 141 10.01 11.93 -12.19
N ARG A 142 9.29 11.13 -11.40
CA ARG A 142 8.81 9.78 -11.74
C ARG A 142 9.92 8.77 -12.10
N GLN A 143 11.14 9.01 -11.63
CA GLN A 143 12.25 8.07 -11.80
C GLN A 143 12.09 6.83 -10.90
N ASP A 144 11.48 7.00 -9.74
CA ASP A 144 11.13 5.89 -8.86
C ASP A 144 9.94 5.08 -9.44
N PRO A 145 10.03 3.74 -9.51
CA PRO A 145 8.98 2.91 -10.10
C PRO A 145 7.65 2.97 -9.33
N VAL A 146 7.69 3.12 -7.99
CA VAL A 146 6.50 3.24 -7.16
C VAL A 146 5.86 4.61 -7.37
N ALA A 147 6.65 5.68 -7.42
CA ALA A 147 6.17 7.02 -7.76
C ALA A 147 5.53 7.06 -9.15
N LYS A 148 6.20 6.46 -10.14
CA LYS A 148 5.68 6.36 -11.51
C LYS A 148 4.32 5.65 -11.55
N PHE A 149 4.17 4.57 -10.77
CA PHE A 149 2.91 3.83 -10.68
C PHE A 149 1.81 4.69 -10.09
N HIS A 150 1.99 5.26 -8.90
CA HIS A 150 0.94 6.00 -8.21
C HIS A 150 0.57 7.29 -8.93
N LEU A 151 1.55 8.11 -9.33
CA LEU A 151 1.30 9.35 -10.07
C LEU A 151 0.73 9.09 -11.47
N GLY A 152 1.12 7.98 -12.10
CA GLY A 152 0.57 7.54 -13.38
C GLY A 152 -0.89 7.08 -13.29
N ASN A 153 -1.36 6.69 -12.11
CA ASN A 153 -2.74 6.29 -11.82
C ASN A 153 -3.57 7.40 -11.16
N GLY A 154 -3.15 8.66 -11.27
CA GLY A 154 -3.93 9.82 -10.86
C GLY A 154 -3.79 10.20 -9.38
N ALA A 155 -2.89 9.56 -8.63
CA ALA A 155 -2.61 9.99 -7.27
C ALA A 155 -1.76 11.26 -7.23
N THR A 156 -1.82 11.97 -6.11
CA THR A 156 -0.92 13.09 -5.78
C THR A 156 -0.06 12.74 -4.58
N LEU A 157 1.18 13.23 -4.54
CA LEU A 157 2.02 13.12 -3.35
C LEU A 157 1.43 13.98 -2.23
N HIS A 158 1.07 13.34 -1.12
CA HIS A 158 0.47 14.02 0.03
C HIS A 158 1.50 14.34 1.12
N ALA A 159 2.26 13.33 1.57
CA ALA A 159 3.25 13.51 2.63
C ALA A 159 4.52 12.70 2.36
N VAL A 160 5.64 13.20 2.89
CA VAL A 160 6.91 12.50 3.05
C VAL A 160 7.08 12.19 4.52
N ASN A 161 7.36 10.94 4.87
CA ASN A 161 7.47 10.47 6.24
C ASN A 161 8.88 9.92 6.45
N PHE A 162 9.63 10.57 7.34
CA PHE A 162 10.95 10.13 7.78
C PHE A 162 10.80 9.08 8.86
N ASP A 163 11.77 8.17 8.97
CA ASP A 163 11.78 7.07 9.95
C ASP A 163 10.48 6.22 9.95
N ALA A 164 9.84 6.13 8.78
CA ALA A 164 8.53 5.50 8.63
C ALA A 164 8.58 3.98 8.59
N ASP A 165 9.73 3.40 8.22
CA ASP A 165 9.97 1.95 8.23
C ASP A 165 11.41 1.65 8.67
N SER A 166 11.55 0.95 9.79
CA SER A 166 12.84 0.60 10.38
C SER A 166 13.43 -0.72 9.86
N SER A 167 12.78 -1.40 8.91
CA SER A 167 13.30 -2.64 8.33
C SER A 167 14.61 -2.40 7.58
N ASP A 168 15.51 -3.39 7.62
CA ASP A 168 16.81 -3.31 6.93
C ASP A 168 16.66 -3.02 5.43
N ILE A 169 15.61 -3.57 4.80
CA ILE A 169 15.30 -3.32 3.40
C ILE A 169 15.05 -1.84 3.17
N ARG A 170 14.17 -1.20 3.95
CA ARG A 170 13.82 0.21 3.78
C ARG A 170 14.94 1.15 4.23
N GLN A 171 15.68 0.76 5.24
CA GLN A 171 16.91 1.48 5.59
C GLN A 171 17.92 1.44 4.44
N GLY A 172 18.09 0.30 3.78
CA GLY A 172 18.96 0.13 2.62
C GLY A 172 18.48 0.83 1.33
N GLU A 173 17.19 1.04 1.14
CA GLU A 173 16.62 1.63 -0.07
C GLU A 173 16.38 3.14 0.03
N SER A 174 15.98 3.64 1.21
CA SER A 174 15.46 5.00 1.38
C SER A 174 15.68 5.62 2.76
N TRP A 175 16.61 5.12 3.57
CA TRP A 175 16.78 5.57 4.99
C TRP A 175 15.49 5.49 5.80
N GLY A 176 14.64 4.51 5.52
CA GLY A 176 13.34 4.37 6.16
C GLY A 176 12.30 5.39 5.74
N ILE A 177 12.58 6.22 4.73
CA ILE A 177 11.64 7.20 4.20
C ILE A 177 10.55 6.47 3.40
N MET A 178 9.30 6.78 3.72
CA MET A 178 8.11 6.37 2.96
C MET A 178 7.25 7.59 2.61
N VAL A 179 6.35 7.43 1.67
CA VAL A 179 5.46 8.51 1.23
C VAL A 179 4.00 8.10 1.25
N ASN A 180 3.11 9.07 1.51
CA ASN A 180 1.69 8.88 1.30
C ASN A 180 1.31 9.49 -0.05
N TYR A 181 0.71 8.68 -0.92
CA TYR A 181 -0.02 9.15 -2.09
C TYR A 181 -1.51 9.22 -1.76
N ARG A 182 -2.17 10.28 -2.23
CA ARG A 182 -3.62 10.47 -2.08
C ARG A 182 -4.31 10.18 -3.39
N TYR A 183 -5.37 9.37 -3.32
CA TYR A 183 -6.32 9.16 -4.40
C TYR A 183 -7.59 9.97 -4.13
N THR A 184 -8.08 10.68 -5.15
CA THR A 184 -9.39 11.35 -5.13
C THR A 184 -10.39 10.51 -5.91
N VAL A 185 -11.60 10.35 -5.36
CA VAL A 185 -12.74 9.65 -5.98
C VAL A 185 -13.54 10.66 -6.78
#